data_375045a5114545e8e968dabf0731bb7c
#
_entry.id   375045a5114545e8e968dabf0731bb7c
#
_cell.length_a   1.000
_cell.length_b   1.000
_cell.length_c   1.000
_cell.angle_alpha   90.00
_cell.angle_beta   90.00
_cell.angle_gamma   90.00
#
_symmetry.space_group_name_H-M   'P 1'
#
loop_
_entity.id
_entity.type
_entity.pdbx_description
1 polymer ?
#
loop_
_entity_poly.entity_id
_entity_poly.type
_entity_poly.pdbx_seq_one_letter_code
_entity_poly.pdbx_strand_id
1 'polypeptide(L)'
;SCVEAACWPSGKAERRYAGVSHIDVDGLTDEKAAYILGYCKERGVELSSLAFYPNTMDEDLEKRAANIAHLKKVILASEKLGVGMVTTFVGRATHKTVEENLELFREIWPPIVAFAEEHHVKVAIENCPMWFDATNWPGGQNLFTTPDIWRRCFEILPSPNFGINYDPSHFIWQQMDYIRPLYEFKDRIFHVHYKDIKLYPEKLARVGVMAYPLQYMEPKLPGLGDVSWAKYVSALTDIGYSGYTCIEVEDRAFEGSRERILDSLRLSKRYLEQYVI
;
A
#
# COMPACT_ATOMS: atom_id res chain seq x y z
N SER A 1 1.20 -15.01 12.83
CA SER A 1 0.36 -14.19 11.92
C SER A 1 0.69 -12.71 12.10
N CYS A 2 0.42 -11.89 11.08
CA CYS A 2 0.62 -10.45 11.17
C CYS A 2 -0.61 -9.67 10.70
N VAL A 3 -0.63 -8.37 11.01
CA VAL A 3 -1.63 -7.42 10.54
C VAL A 3 -0.95 -6.09 10.20
N GLU A 4 -1.30 -5.53 9.06
CA GLU A 4 -1.08 -4.13 8.74
C GLU A 4 -2.22 -3.32 9.34
N ALA A 5 -1.90 -2.40 10.26
CA ALA A 5 -2.90 -1.68 11.03
C ALA A 5 -3.15 -0.29 10.45
N ALA A 6 -4.37 -0.01 10.02
CA ALA A 6 -4.78 1.30 9.52
C ALA A 6 -4.78 2.36 10.64
N CYS A 7 -4.20 3.54 10.34
CA CYS A 7 -4.00 4.65 11.26
C CYS A 7 -4.51 5.98 10.67
N TRP A 8 -5.73 5.96 10.12
CA TRP A 8 -6.35 7.16 9.59
C TRP A 8 -6.74 8.13 10.71
N PRO A 9 -6.83 9.44 10.44
CA PRO A 9 -7.40 10.39 11.39
C PRO A 9 -8.79 9.95 11.83
N SER A 10 -9.06 10.06 13.13
CA SER A 10 -10.38 9.74 13.68
C SER A 10 -11.44 10.68 13.12
N GLY A 11 -12.59 10.14 12.68
CA GLY A 11 -13.68 10.93 12.13
C GLY A 11 -14.50 10.22 11.08
N LYS A 12 -15.36 10.98 10.38
CA LYS A 12 -16.23 10.44 9.33
C LYS A 12 -15.43 10.28 8.04
N ALA A 13 -15.37 9.06 7.52
CA ALA A 13 -14.71 8.77 6.25
C ALA A 13 -15.55 9.27 5.07
N GLU A 14 -14.91 9.96 4.14
CA GLU A 14 -15.54 10.37 2.85
C GLU A 14 -15.40 9.28 1.79
N ARG A 15 -14.61 8.21 2.03
CA ARG A 15 -14.27 7.18 1.07
C ARG A 15 -14.61 5.78 1.58
N ARG A 16 -14.86 4.85 0.64
CA ARG A 16 -15.23 3.47 0.93
C ARG A 16 -14.19 2.72 1.78
N TYR A 17 -12.90 2.91 1.52
CA TYR A 17 -11.79 2.21 2.16
C TYR A 17 -10.89 3.11 3.01
N ALA A 18 -11.25 4.37 3.21
CA ALA A 18 -10.50 5.31 4.03
C ALA A 18 -11.29 5.73 5.26
N GLY A 19 -10.57 6.13 6.32
CA GLY A 19 -11.18 6.61 7.56
C GLY A 19 -11.53 5.51 8.56
N VAL A 20 -11.25 4.23 8.26
CA VAL A 20 -11.19 3.20 9.29
C VAL A 20 -9.85 3.32 9.98
N SER A 21 -9.85 3.48 11.29
CA SER A 21 -8.63 3.49 12.09
C SER A 21 -8.67 2.33 13.08
N HIS A 22 -7.65 1.46 13.02
CA HIS A 22 -7.44 0.42 14.00
C HIS A 22 -6.68 0.97 15.21
N ILE A 23 -5.77 1.92 14.98
CA ILE A 23 -4.96 2.59 16.00
C ILE A 23 -5.14 4.11 15.85
N ASP A 24 -5.70 4.74 16.86
CA ASP A 24 -5.76 6.19 16.98
C ASP A 24 -4.40 6.72 17.45
N VAL A 25 -3.63 7.26 16.50
CA VAL A 25 -2.28 7.77 16.77
C VAL A 25 -2.28 9.09 17.53
N ASP A 26 -3.35 9.89 17.47
CA ASP A 26 -3.48 11.14 18.22
C ASP A 26 -3.68 10.90 19.72
N GLY A 27 -4.33 9.80 20.06
CA GLY A 27 -4.59 9.41 21.44
C GLY A 27 -3.72 8.27 21.96
N LEU A 28 -2.58 7.96 21.34
CA LEU A 28 -1.73 6.82 21.69
C LEU A 28 -0.84 7.12 22.91
N THR A 29 -1.39 6.89 24.12
CA THR A 29 -0.62 6.92 25.36
C THR A 29 0.24 5.68 25.54
N ASP A 30 1.15 5.68 26.54
CA ASP A 30 1.99 4.50 26.83
C ASP A 30 1.14 3.32 27.30
N GLU A 31 0.06 3.56 28.08
CA GLU A 31 -0.87 2.52 28.50
C GLU A 31 -1.62 1.91 27.31
N LYS A 32 -2.06 2.72 26.36
CA LYS A 32 -2.70 2.22 25.13
C LYS A 32 -1.74 1.42 24.27
N ALA A 33 -0.50 1.89 24.13
CA ALA A 33 0.53 1.16 23.40
C ALA A 33 0.80 -0.21 24.04
N ALA A 34 0.98 -0.25 25.37
CA ALA A 34 1.14 -1.49 26.12
C ALA A 34 -0.06 -2.44 25.97
N TYR A 35 -1.29 -1.89 26.00
CA TYR A 35 -2.52 -2.67 25.76
C TYR A 35 -2.54 -3.28 24.36
N ILE A 36 -2.24 -2.50 23.30
CA ILE A 36 -2.22 -2.99 21.91
C ILE A 36 -1.22 -4.11 21.75
N LEU A 37 0.00 -3.91 22.24
CA LEU A 37 1.07 -4.92 22.17
C LEU A 37 0.71 -6.19 22.96
N GLY A 38 0.14 -6.04 24.15
CA GLY A 38 -0.36 -7.17 24.97
C GLY A 38 -1.46 -7.94 24.25
N TYR A 39 -2.44 -7.23 23.69
CA TYR A 39 -3.53 -7.80 22.92
C TYR A 39 -3.06 -8.61 21.69
N CYS A 40 -2.11 -8.08 20.95
CA CYS A 40 -1.51 -8.76 19.80
C CYS A 40 -0.73 -10.01 20.26
N LYS A 41 0.11 -9.87 21.29
CA LYS A 41 0.91 -10.96 21.84
C LYS A 41 0.07 -12.13 22.32
N GLU A 42 -1.02 -11.87 23.07
CA GLU A 42 -1.95 -12.89 23.56
C GLU A 42 -2.58 -13.71 22.43
N ARG A 43 -2.67 -13.14 21.22
CA ARG A 43 -3.28 -13.76 20.03
C ARG A 43 -2.29 -14.31 19.04
N GLY A 44 -0.98 -14.22 19.33
CA GLY A 44 0.09 -14.63 18.41
C GLY A 44 0.06 -13.84 17.09
N VAL A 45 -0.27 -12.53 17.17
CA VAL A 45 -0.31 -11.62 16.03
C VAL A 45 0.74 -10.54 16.21
N GLU A 46 1.44 -10.21 15.14
CA GLU A 46 2.42 -9.11 15.08
C GLU A 46 1.86 -7.96 14.25
N LEU A 47 2.30 -6.74 14.53
CA LEU A 47 2.05 -5.59 13.65
C LEU A 47 3.14 -5.57 12.58
N SER A 48 2.77 -5.78 11.32
CA SER A 48 3.74 -5.74 10.19
C SER A 48 4.09 -4.32 9.78
N SER A 49 3.13 -3.43 9.84
CA SER A 49 3.28 -2.01 9.54
C SER A 49 2.11 -1.21 10.10
N LEU A 50 2.28 0.11 10.19
CA LEU A 50 1.19 1.05 10.38
C LEU A 50 0.87 1.73 9.06
N ALA A 51 -0.39 1.66 8.64
CA ALA A 51 -0.86 2.06 7.31
C ALA A 51 -1.58 3.40 7.34
N PHE A 52 -1.13 4.32 6.51
CA PHE A 52 -1.83 5.57 6.23
C PHE A 52 -1.53 5.99 4.80
N TYR A 53 -2.53 5.98 3.93
CA TYR A 53 -2.39 6.15 2.48
C TYR A 53 -2.97 7.48 1.97
N PRO A 54 -2.43 8.63 2.39
CA PRO A 54 -2.88 9.95 1.97
C PRO A 54 -2.25 10.37 0.64
N ASN A 55 -2.78 11.44 0.05
CA ASN A 55 -2.04 12.20 -0.96
C ASN A 55 -1.18 13.28 -0.28
N THR A 56 0.11 12.99 -0.03
CA THR A 56 1.06 13.96 0.58
C THR A 56 1.57 15.00 -0.42
N MET A 57 1.22 14.89 -1.69
CA MET A 57 1.56 15.83 -2.75
C MET A 57 0.32 16.52 -3.33
N ASP A 58 -0.77 16.58 -2.55
CA ASP A 58 -2.01 17.24 -2.95
C ASP A 58 -1.75 18.71 -3.34
N GLU A 59 -2.46 19.18 -4.35
CA GLU A 59 -2.37 20.58 -4.82
C GLU A 59 -2.98 21.56 -3.82
N ASP A 60 -3.94 21.10 -3.01
CA ASP A 60 -4.43 21.82 -1.83
C ASP A 60 -3.36 21.78 -0.72
N LEU A 61 -2.75 22.93 -0.48
CA LEU A 61 -1.64 23.06 0.47
C LEU A 61 -2.05 22.76 1.93
N GLU A 62 -3.29 23.03 2.31
CA GLU A 62 -3.80 22.74 3.65
C GLU A 62 -3.96 21.23 3.85
N LYS A 63 -4.56 20.53 2.86
CA LYS A 63 -4.66 19.06 2.88
C LYS A 63 -3.29 18.40 2.85
N ARG A 64 -2.38 18.89 2.00
CA ARG A 64 -0.99 18.43 1.95
C ARG A 64 -0.32 18.53 3.31
N ALA A 65 -0.39 19.69 3.93
CA ALA A 65 0.21 19.93 5.25
C ALA A 65 -0.40 19.03 6.32
N ALA A 66 -1.73 18.88 6.35
CA ALA A 66 -2.43 18.01 7.27
C ALA A 66 -2.04 16.54 7.08
N ASN A 67 -1.97 16.07 5.82
CA ASN A 67 -1.57 14.71 5.48
C ASN A 67 -0.13 14.41 5.92
N ILE A 68 0.81 15.32 5.67
CA ILE A 68 2.21 15.17 6.09
C ILE A 68 2.31 15.18 7.61
N ALA A 69 1.60 16.07 8.28
CA ALA A 69 1.59 16.14 9.74
C ALA A 69 1.06 14.85 10.38
N HIS A 70 -0.02 14.27 9.82
CA HIS A 70 -0.56 13.02 10.32
C HIS A 70 0.37 11.82 10.01
N LEU A 71 0.98 11.77 8.82
CA LEU A 71 1.99 10.74 8.49
C LEU A 71 3.15 10.74 9.49
N LYS A 72 3.63 11.92 9.91
CA LYS A 72 4.65 12.01 10.97
C LYS A 72 4.16 11.45 12.30
N LYS A 73 2.89 11.64 12.67
CA LYS A 73 2.33 11.01 13.87
C LYS A 73 2.28 9.48 13.74
N VAL A 74 1.98 8.95 12.57
CA VAL A 74 2.02 7.50 12.31
C VAL A 74 3.45 6.96 12.42
N ILE A 75 4.45 7.70 11.96
CA ILE A 75 5.88 7.35 12.14
C ILE A 75 6.22 7.28 13.64
N LEU A 76 5.87 8.28 14.42
CA LEU A 76 6.08 8.29 15.89
C LEU A 76 5.34 7.13 16.59
N ALA A 77 4.13 6.82 16.15
CA ALA A 77 3.38 5.68 16.68
C ALA A 77 4.06 4.35 16.32
N SER A 78 4.63 4.24 15.12
CA SER A 78 5.39 3.05 14.69
C SER A 78 6.64 2.83 15.54
N GLU A 79 7.39 3.87 15.85
CA GLU A 79 8.51 3.82 16.80
C GLU A 79 8.02 3.39 18.18
N LYS A 80 6.99 4.06 18.74
CA LYS A 80 6.43 3.80 20.06
C LYS A 80 5.94 2.36 20.24
N LEU A 81 5.35 1.78 19.20
CA LEU A 81 4.89 0.39 19.18
C LEU A 81 5.99 -0.62 18.81
N GLY A 82 7.20 -0.18 18.49
CA GLY A 82 8.29 -1.05 18.08
C GLY A 82 8.07 -1.74 16.74
N VAL A 83 7.18 -1.21 15.88
CA VAL A 83 6.84 -1.78 14.56
C VAL A 83 7.95 -1.51 13.55
N GLY A 84 8.51 -0.29 13.56
CA GLY A 84 9.64 0.11 12.71
C GLY A 84 9.30 0.23 11.21
N MET A 85 8.01 0.23 10.83
CA MET A 85 7.56 0.36 9.44
C MET A 85 6.24 1.11 9.33
N VAL A 86 6.17 1.98 8.32
CA VAL A 86 4.93 2.65 7.87
C VAL A 86 4.72 2.34 6.40
N THR A 87 3.50 1.98 6.03
CA THR A 87 3.06 1.81 4.64
C THR A 87 2.20 3.00 4.22
N THR A 88 2.46 3.56 3.02
CA THR A 88 1.84 4.80 2.58
C THR A 88 1.91 4.99 1.07
N PHE A 89 1.39 6.13 0.56
CA PHE A 89 1.59 6.62 -0.80
C PHE A 89 2.51 7.85 -0.81
N VAL A 90 3.21 8.07 -1.92
CA VAL A 90 3.92 9.35 -2.11
C VAL A 90 2.96 10.49 -2.47
N GLY A 91 1.80 10.16 -3.00
CA GLY A 91 0.85 11.15 -3.49
C GLY A 91 1.16 11.64 -4.90
N ARG A 92 0.31 12.55 -5.42
CA ARG A 92 0.46 13.18 -6.73
C ARG A 92 -0.35 14.46 -6.82
N ALA A 93 0.22 15.50 -7.40
CA ALA A 93 -0.51 16.65 -7.91
C ALA A 93 -1.13 16.25 -9.26
N THR A 94 -2.45 16.06 -9.28
CA THR A 94 -3.15 15.36 -10.39
C THR A 94 -3.15 16.12 -11.71
N HIS A 95 -3.04 17.45 -11.66
CA HIS A 95 -2.98 18.31 -12.85
C HIS A 95 -1.56 18.57 -13.38
N LYS A 96 -0.55 17.99 -12.72
CA LYS A 96 0.86 18.10 -13.11
C LYS A 96 1.34 16.87 -13.88
N THR A 97 2.31 17.09 -14.75
CA THR A 97 3.05 16.03 -15.46
C THR A 97 3.84 15.15 -14.48
N VAL A 98 4.34 14.02 -14.93
CA VAL A 98 5.24 13.16 -14.15
C VAL A 98 6.50 13.93 -13.76
N GLU A 99 7.09 14.70 -14.68
CA GLU A 99 8.30 15.50 -14.43
C GLU A 99 8.09 16.52 -13.31
N GLU A 100 7.01 17.29 -13.38
CA GLU A 100 6.67 18.28 -12.36
C GLU A 100 6.36 17.62 -11.01
N ASN A 101 5.78 16.42 -11.02
CA ASN A 101 5.55 15.64 -9.80
C ASN A 101 6.86 15.09 -9.21
N LEU A 102 7.84 14.74 -10.03
CA LEU A 102 9.17 14.33 -9.54
C LEU A 102 9.94 15.50 -8.91
N GLU A 103 9.79 16.72 -9.44
CA GLU A 103 10.35 17.90 -8.78
C GLU A 103 9.64 18.18 -7.44
N LEU A 104 8.32 18.04 -7.39
CA LEU A 104 7.55 18.16 -6.15
C LEU A 104 7.94 17.08 -5.13
N PHE A 105 8.17 15.85 -5.58
CA PHE A 105 8.68 14.76 -4.75
C PHE A 105 10.04 15.10 -4.15
N ARG A 106 10.95 15.70 -4.93
CA ARG A 106 12.27 16.15 -4.48
C ARG A 106 12.19 17.17 -3.34
N GLU A 107 11.16 18.00 -3.33
CA GLU A 107 10.95 19.01 -2.28
C GLU A 107 10.31 18.43 -1.02
N ILE A 108 9.31 17.56 -1.18
CA ILE A 108 8.43 17.12 -0.08
C ILE A 108 8.97 15.89 0.64
N TRP A 109 9.50 14.91 -0.09
CA TRP A 109 9.76 13.59 0.48
C TRP A 109 11.06 13.45 1.27
N PRO A 110 12.19 14.09 0.91
CA PRO A 110 13.41 13.98 1.69
C PRO A 110 13.26 14.32 3.18
N PRO A 111 12.59 15.44 3.56
CA PRO A 111 12.38 15.74 4.98
C PRO A 111 11.42 14.78 5.70
N ILE A 112 10.50 14.10 4.99
CA ILE A 112 9.64 13.07 5.57
C ILE A 112 10.46 11.82 5.90
N VAL A 113 11.30 11.39 4.95
CA VAL A 113 12.13 10.19 5.14
C VAL A 113 13.24 10.45 6.16
N ALA A 114 13.86 11.64 6.17
CA ALA A 114 14.82 12.01 7.21
C ALA A 114 14.19 11.93 8.61
N PHE A 115 12.97 12.41 8.76
CA PHE A 115 12.21 12.26 10.01
C PHE A 115 11.96 10.78 10.37
N ALA A 116 11.63 9.94 9.40
CA ALA A 116 11.46 8.50 9.66
C ALA A 116 12.78 7.82 10.06
N GLU A 117 13.92 8.22 9.46
CA GLU A 117 15.25 7.74 9.84
C GLU A 117 15.63 8.11 11.29
N GLU A 118 15.35 9.35 11.71
CA GLU A 118 15.55 9.80 13.10
C GLU A 118 14.80 8.93 14.11
N HIS A 119 13.66 8.37 13.71
CA HIS A 119 12.80 7.51 14.52
C HIS A 119 12.97 6.01 14.21
N HIS A 120 13.99 5.62 13.46
CA HIS A 120 14.28 4.22 13.08
C HIS A 120 13.13 3.50 12.38
N VAL A 121 12.33 4.24 11.60
CA VAL A 121 11.16 3.73 10.86
C VAL A 121 11.46 3.67 9.37
N LYS A 122 11.16 2.54 8.74
CA LYS A 122 11.15 2.39 7.29
C LYS A 122 9.82 2.88 6.71
N VAL A 123 9.87 3.46 5.53
CA VAL A 123 8.69 3.92 4.79
C VAL A 123 8.58 3.09 3.52
N ALA A 124 7.52 2.26 3.44
CA ALA A 124 7.23 1.41 2.31
C ALA A 124 6.09 2.01 1.48
N ILE A 125 6.37 2.34 0.23
CA ILE A 125 5.41 2.97 -0.68
C ILE A 125 4.69 1.91 -1.50
N GLU A 126 3.37 1.89 -1.42
CA GLU A 126 2.57 1.02 -2.27
C GLU A 126 2.47 1.56 -3.70
N ASN A 127 2.50 0.65 -4.67
CA ASN A 127 2.45 0.96 -6.10
C ASN A 127 1.03 1.11 -6.68
N CYS A 128 0.03 1.26 -5.82
CA CYS A 128 -1.34 1.55 -6.24
C CYS A 128 -1.43 2.95 -6.87
N PRO A 129 -1.96 3.12 -8.10
CA PRO A 129 -2.18 4.44 -8.68
C PRO A 129 -3.18 5.31 -7.92
N MET A 130 -4.04 4.70 -7.14
CA MET A 130 -5.04 5.31 -6.28
C MET A 130 -5.94 6.32 -7.01
N TRP A 131 -6.86 5.81 -7.80
CA TRP A 131 -7.97 6.60 -8.33
C TRP A 131 -9.20 6.39 -7.43
N PHE A 132 -9.78 7.48 -6.98
CA PHE A 132 -10.97 7.40 -6.13
C PHE A 132 -12.26 7.41 -6.93
N ASP A 133 -12.22 8.02 -8.11
CA ASP A 133 -13.32 8.11 -9.06
C ASP A 133 -12.79 8.27 -10.50
N ALA A 134 -13.69 8.32 -11.48
CA ALA A 134 -13.31 8.45 -12.88
C ALA A 134 -12.65 9.79 -13.24
N THR A 135 -12.76 10.81 -12.40
CA THR A 135 -12.17 12.14 -12.66
C THR A 135 -10.67 12.16 -12.39
N ASN A 136 -10.16 11.21 -11.61
CA ASN A 136 -8.73 11.03 -11.33
C ASN A 136 -8.01 10.20 -12.41
N TRP A 137 -8.73 9.66 -13.36
CA TRP A 137 -8.15 8.87 -14.45
C TRP A 137 -7.84 9.72 -15.69
N PRO A 138 -6.73 9.47 -16.45
CA PRO A 138 -5.63 8.57 -16.10
C PRO A 138 -4.66 9.24 -15.11
N GLY A 139 -3.96 8.47 -14.32
CA GLY A 139 -2.86 8.92 -13.47
C GLY A 139 -3.06 8.76 -11.97
N GLY A 140 -4.30 8.85 -11.48
CA GLY A 140 -4.61 8.67 -10.06
C GLY A 140 -3.99 9.71 -9.13
N GLN A 141 -3.95 9.41 -7.84
CA GLN A 141 -3.45 10.29 -6.78
C GLN A 141 -2.13 9.79 -6.15
N ASN A 142 -1.45 8.84 -6.79
CA ASN A 142 -0.14 8.36 -6.36
C ASN A 142 0.82 8.31 -7.56
N LEU A 143 2.00 8.90 -7.40
CA LEU A 143 3.03 8.95 -8.45
C LEU A 143 3.75 7.60 -8.60
N PHE A 144 3.93 6.84 -7.52
CA PHE A 144 4.82 5.69 -7.40
C PHE A 144 4.26 4.41 -8.03
N THR A 145 3.92 4.44 -9.33
CA THR A 145 3.08 3.44 -9.99
C THR A 145 3.80 2.51 -10.95
N THR A 146 5.00 2.84 -11.40
CA THR A 146 5.76 2.07 -12.38
C THR A 146 7.23 1.94 -12.01
N PRO A 147 7.92 0.87 -12.46
CA PRO A 147 9.35 0.70 -12.22
C PRO A 147 10.22 1.88 -12.71
N ASP A 148 9.86 2.51 -13.82
CA ASP A 148 10.58 3.68 -14.33
C ASP A 148 10.50 4.89 -13.37
N ILE A 149 9.31 5.13 -12.80
CA ILE A 149 9.14 6.18 -11.79
C ILE A 149 9.87 5.80 -10.51
N TRP A 150 9.87 4.52 -10.10
CA TRP A 150 10.57 4.06 -8.90
C TRP A 150 12.08 4.33 -8.99
N ARG A 151 12.73 4.01 -10.14
CA ARG A 151 14.16 4.31 -10.36
C ARG A 151 14.44 5.79 -10.11
N ARG A 152 13.64 6.66 -10.69
CA ARG A 152 13.79 8.11 -10.55
C ARG A 152 13.55 8.58 -9.11
N CYS A 153 12.57 8.01 -8.41
CA CYS A 153 12.35 8.31 -7.00
C CYS A 153 13.54 7.87 -6.14
N PHE A 154 14.10 6.68 -6.39
CA PHE A 154 15.29 6.19 -5.66
C PHE A 154 16.57 6.95 -6.02
N GLU A 155 16.71 7.48 -7.23
CA GLU A 155 17.79 8.40 -7.59
C GLU A 155 17.67 9.74 -6.84
N ILE A 156 16.47 10.27 -6.70
CA ILE A 156 16.20 11.50 -5.95
C ILE A 156 16.39 11.29 -4.44
N LEU A 157 15.94 10.16 -3.93
CA LEU A 157 15.92 9.82 -2.51
C LEU A 157 16.53 8.42 -2.28
N PRO A 158 17.87 8.34 -2.24
CA PRO A 158 18.57 7.05 -2.14
C PRO A 158 18.57 6.43 -0.73
N SER A 159 17.81 6.97 0.21
CA SER A 159 17.71 6.50 1.59
C SER A 159 17.42 5.00 1.68
N PRO A 160 18.09 4.24 2.57
CA PRO A 160 17.79 2.84 2.82
C PRO A 160 16.49 2.64 3.59
N ASN A 161 15.89 3.70 4.14
CA ASN A 161 14.60 3.66 4.82
C ASN A 161 13.40 3.97 3.89
N PHE A 162 13.65 4.25 2.62
CA PHE A 162 12.63 4.48 1.60
C PHE A 162 12.58 3.27 0.65
N GLY A 163 11.44 2.59 0.58
CA GLY A 163 11.29 1.36 -0.20
C GLY A 163 9.87 1.12 -0.68
N ILE A 164 9.58 -0.10 -1.05
CA ILE A 164 8.36 -0.53 -1.74
C ILE A 164 7.51 -1.41 -0.80
N ASN A 165 6.22 -1.11 -0.72
CA ASN A 165 5.17 -2.05 -0.38
C ASN A 165 4.63 -2.60 -1.71
N TYR A 166 5.00 -3.83 -2.06
CA TYR A 166 4.81 -4.38 -3.40
C TYR A 166 3.46 -5.07 -3.54
N ASP A 167 2.61 -4.57 -4.43
CA ASP A 167 1.33 -5.18 -4.80
C ASP A 167 1.34 -5.62 -6.27
N PRO A 168 1.28 -6.93 -6.57
CA PRO A 168 1.31 -7.45 -7.94
C PRO A 168 0.03 -7.13 -8.73
N SER A 169 -1.10 -6.92 -8.04
CA SER A 169 -2.39 -6.72 -8.71
C SER A 169 -2.43 -5.47 -9.58
N HIS A 170 -1.74 -4.41 -9.15
CA HIS A 170 -1.68 -3.15 -9.90
C HIS A 170 -0.89 -3.23 -11.20
N PHE A 171 -0.05 -4.24 -11.38
CA PHE A 171 0.62 -4.51 -12.65
C PHE A 171 -0.31 -5.20 -13.66
N ILE A 172 -1.17 -6.12 -13.20
CA ILE A 172 -2.04 -6.94 -14.06
C ILE A 172 -2.93 -6.07 -14.93
N TRP A 173 -3.71 -5.16 -14.32
CA TRP A 173 -4.65 -4.35 -15.10
C TRP A 173 -3.94 -3.28 -15.94
N GLN A 174 -2.71 -2.89 -15.58
CA GLN A 174 -1.84 -2.04 -16.39
C GLN A 174 -1.08 -2.84 -17.48
N GLN A 175 -1.26 -4.16 -17.53
CA GLN A 175 -0.59 -5.05 -18.47
C GLN A 175 0.95 -5.00 -18.37
N MET A 176 1.47 -4.80 -17.16
CA MET A 176 2.90 -4.78 -16.88
C MET A 176 3.38 -6.12 -16.31
N ASP A 177 4.67 -6.40 -16.46
CA ASP A 177 5.32 -7.54 -15.81
C ASP A 177 5.51 -7.26 -14.31
N TYR A 178 4.91 -8.10 -13.46
CA TYR A 178 5.02 -8.00 -11.99
C TYR A 178 6.07 -8.95 -11.39
N ILE A 179 6.82 -9.67 -12.21
CA ILE A 179 7.87 -10.57 -11.74
C ILE A 179 9.25 -9.92 -11.84
N ARG A 180 9.58 -9.34 -13.00
CA ARG A 180 10.89 -8.73 -13.24
C ARG A 180 11.25 -7.62 -12.23
N PRO A 181 10.35 -6.72 -11.84
CA PRO A 181 10.66 -5.69 -10.85
C PRO A 181 11.05 -6.24 -9.47
N LEU A 182 10.61 -7.44 -9.09
CA LEU A 182 11.03 -8.08 -7.84
C LEU A 182 12.55 -8.26 -7.80
N TYR A 183 13.13 -8.76 -8.89
CA TYR A 183 14.58 -8.96 -8.98
C TYR A 183 15.35 -7.64 -9.05
N GLU A 184 14.83 -6.67 -9.79
CA GLU A 184 15.47 -5.36 -9.96
C GLU A 184 15.51 -4.56 -8.66
N PHE A 185 14.42 -4.58 -7.89
CA PHE A 185 14.27 -3.76 -6.67
C PHE A 185 14.35 -4.58 -5.38
N LYS A 186 14.95 -5.77 -5.40
CA LYS A 186 14.98 -6.72 -4.27
C LYS A 186 15.39 -6.09 -2.94
N ASP A 187 16.36 -5.18 -2.96
CA ASP A 187 16.88 -4.52 -1.76
C ASP A 187 15.99 -3.36 -1.27
N ARG A 188 14.92 -3.06 -2.01
CA ARG A 188 13.96 -2.00 -1.74
C ARG A 188 12.57 -2.51 -1.38
N ILE A 189 12.31 -3.83 -1.47
CA ILE A 189 11.01 -4.41 -1.11
C ILE A 189 11.00 -4.66 0.39
N PHE A 190 10.20 -3.86 1.11
CA PHE A 190 10.13 -3.92 2.56
C PHE A 190 8.89 -4.65 3.05
N HIS A 191 7.80 -4.55 2.30
CA HIS A 191 6.51 -5.15 2.59
C HIS A 191 5.83 -5.61 1.30
N VAL A 192 4.93 -6.58 1.39
CA VAL A 192 4.26 -7.17 0.23
C VAL A 192 2.78 -7.33 0.51
N HIS A 193 1.95 -6.86 -0.41
CA HIS A 193 0.53 -7.16 -0.45
C HIS A 193 0.24 -8.40 -1.28
N TYR A 194 -0.61 -9.27 -0.76
CA TYR A 194 -1.21 -10.40 -1.46
C TYR A 194 -2.64 -10.03 -1.84
N LYS A 195 -2.74 -9.27 -2.92
CA LYS A 195 -3.98 -8.79 -3.54
C LYS A 195 -4.08 -9.35 -4.95
N ASP A 196 -5.28 -9.69 -5.37
CA ASP A 196 -5.54 -10.22 -6.70
C ASP A 196 -6.53 -9.36 -7.47
N ILE A 197 -6.52 -9.52 -8.77
CA ILE A 197 -7.38 -8.77 -9.69
C ILE A 197 -7.66 -9.63 -10.91
N LYS A 198 -8.86 -9.47 -11.48
CA LYS A 198 -9.24 -10.11 -12.73
C LYS A 198 -9.35 -9.08 -13.84
N LEU A 199 -8.59 -9.29 -14.90
CA LEU A 199 -8.69 -8.58 -16.16
C LEU A 199 -9.71 -9.28 -17.05
N TYR A 200 -10.57 -8.52 -17.71
CA TYR A 200 -11.54 -9.04 -18.68
C TYR A 200 -11.14 -8.59 -20.09
N PRO A 201 -10.42 -9.45 -20.86
CA PRO A 201 -9.90 -9.08 -22.18
C PRO A 201 -10.98 -8.64 -23.16
N GLU A 202 -12.15 -9.24 -23.10
CA GLU A 202 -13.30 -8.90 -23.96
C GLU A 202 -13.88 -7.52 -23.60
N LYS A 203 -13.87 -7.13 -22.33
CA LYS A 203 -14.26 -5.78 -21.91
C LYS A 203 -13.20 -4.77 -22.35
N LEU A 204 -11.93 -5.08 -22.10
CA LEU A 204 -10.79 -4.25 -22.51
C LEU A 204 -10.78 -4.01 -24.02
N ALA A 205 -11.00 -5.06 -24.83
CA ALA A 205 -11.09 -4.94 -26.29
C ALA A 205 -12.20 -3.99 -26.76
N ARG A 206 -13.27 -3.81 -25.97
CA ARG A 206 -14.38 -2.93 -26.30
C ARG A 206 -14.13 -1.48 -25.89
N VAL A 207 -13.54 -1.25 -24.72
CA VAL A 207 -13.44 0.10 -24.14
C VAL A 207 -12.06 0.71 -24.30
N GLY A 208 -11.02 -0.12 -24.49
CA GLY A 208 -9.62 0.29 -24.62
C GLY A 208 -8.96 0.64 -23.30
N VAL A 209 -7.64 0.73 -23.29
CA VAL A 209 -6.80 1.02 -22.10
C VAL A 209 -7.00 2.41 -21.51
N MET A 210 -7.58 3.34 -22.28
CA MET A 210 -7.87 4.69 -21.79
C MET A 210 -9.20 4.79 -21.04
N ALA A 211 -9.99 3.72 -21.01
CA ALA A 211 -11.21 3.67 -20.21
C ALA A 211 -10.87 3.60 -18.70
N TYR A 212 -11.80 4.05 -17.86
CA TYR A 212 -11.64 3.91 -16.42
C TYR A 212 -11.48 2.42 -16.04
N PRO A 213 -10.44 2.04 -15.31
CA PRO A 213 -10.04 0.63 -15.15
C PRO A 213 -11.14 -0.32 -14.69
N LEU A 214 -12.04 0.12 -13.80
CA LEU A 214 -13.16 -0.71 -13.33
C LEU A 214 -14.17 -1.08 -14.45
N GLN A 215 -14.02 -0.56 -15.66
CA GLN A 215 -14.80 -0.99 -16.82
C GLN A 215 -14.29 -2.31 -17.42
N TYR A 216 -13.02 -2.67 -17.18
CA TYR A 216 -12.41 -3.86 -17.78
C TYR A 216 -11.66 -4.75 -16.78
N MET A 217 -11.62 -4.35 -15.49
CA MET A 217 -11.05 -5.17 -14.44
C MET A 217 -11.91 -5.15 -13.17
N GLU A 218 -11.71 -6.14 -12.30
CA GLU A 218 -12.32 -6.21 -10.97
C GLU A 218 -11.32 -6.74 -9.94
N PRO A 219 -11.20 -6.11 -8.76
CA PRO A 219 -10.49 -6.71 -7.63
C PRO A 219 -11.11 -8.07 -7.26
N LYS A 220 -10.26 -9.04 -6.92
CA LYS A 220 -10.65 -10.40 -6.55
C LYS A 220 -9.87 -10.86 -5.34
N LEU A 221 -10.41 -11.86 -4.65
CA LEU A 221 -9.65 -12.57 -3.62
C LEU A 221 -8.45 -13.27 -4.25
N PRO A 222 -7.31 -13.36 -3.53
CA PRO A 222 -6.18 -14.16 -3.96
C PRO A 222 -6.58 -15.54 -4.45
N GLY A 223 -6.16 -15.86 -5.68
CA GLY A 223 -6.51 -17.10 -6.37
C GLY A 223 -7.79 -17.07 -7.22
N LEU A 224 -8.56 -15.99 -7.18
CA LEU A 224 -9.73 -15.80 -8.03
C LEU A 224 -9.49 -14.78 -9.16
N GLY A 225 -8.29 -14.23 -9.24
CA GLY A 225 -7.84 -13.30 -10.28
C GLY A 225 -6.77 -13.88 -11.19
N ASP A 226 -5.93 -13.01 -11.71
CA ASP A 226 -4.95 -13.32 -12.75
C ASP A 226 -3.49 -13.27 -12.24
N VAL A 227 -3.25 -13.07 -10.94
CA VAL A 227 -1.91 -13.19 -10.36
C VAL A 227 -1.49 -14.66 -10.33
N SER A 228 -0.38 -14.97 -10.98
CA SER A 228 0.23 -16.31 -10.90
C SER A 228 1.00 -16.45 -9.58
N TRP A 229 0.32 -16.85 -8.51
CA TRP A 229 0.89 -16.92 -7.16
C TRP A 229 2.13 -17.79 -7.08
N ALA A 230 2.14 -18.94 -7.77
CA ALA A 230 3.31 -19.80 -7.81
C ALA A 230 4.54 -19.09 -8.39
N LYS A 231 4.40 -18.31 -9.48
CA LYS A 231 5.51 -17.55 -10.07
C LYS A 231 5.93 -16.39 -9.18
N TYR A 232 4.94 -15.71 -8.58
CA TYR A 232 5.18 -14.56 -7.73
C TYR A 232 5.95 -14.96 -6.47
N VAL A 233 5.51 -16.00 -5.78
CA VAL A 233 6.17 -16.49 -4.56
C VAL A 233 7.53 -17.11 -4.88
N SER A 234 7.67 -17.85 -6.00
CA SER A 234 8.98 -18.32 -6.46
C SER A 234 9.97 -17.17 -6.64
N ALA A 235 9.55 -16.06 -7.25
CA ALA A 235 10.41 -14.88 -7.39
C ALA A 235 10.77 -14.24 -6.04
N LEU A 236 9.83 -14.18 -5.09
CA LEU A 236 10.11 -13.72 -3.73
C LEU A 236 11.15 -14.60 -3.01
N THR A 237 11.06 -15.93 -3.17
CA THR A 237 12.07 -16.85 -2.62
C THR A 237 13.43 -16.69 -3.31
N ASP A 238 13.45 -16.53 -4.64
CA ASP A 238 14.69 -16.33 -5.40
C ASP A 238 15.48 -15.09 -4.95
N ILE A 239 14.77 -14.01 -4.59
CA ILE A 239 15.39 -12.77 -4.11
C ILE A 239 15.69 -12.80 -2.61
N GLY A 240 15.35 -13.89 -1.90
CA GLY A 240 15.56 -14.03 -0.46
C GLY A 240 14.66 -13.11 0.38
N TYR A 241 13.46 -12.80 -0.10
CA TYR A 241 12.51 -11.99 0.67
C TYR A 241 12.08 -12.74 1.94
N SER A 242 12.21 -12.09 3.08
CA SER A 242 11.86 -12.62 4.40
C SER A 242 10.97 -11.67 5.23
N GLY A 243 10.41 -10.66 4.57
CA GLY A 243 9.51 -9.70 5.20
C GLY A 243 8.08 -10.21 5.34
N TYR A 244 7.20 -9.34 5.80
CA TYR A 244 5.78 -9.67 5.95
C TYR A 244 5.05 -9.69 4.61
N THR A 245 4.08 -10.60 4.50
CA THR A 245 3.10 -10.66 3.41
C THR A 245 1.72 -10.46 3.99
N CYS A 246 0.99 -9.45 3.53
CA CYS A 246 -0.35 -9.11 4.00
C CYS A 246 -1.40 -9.37 2.94
N ILE A 247 -2.44 -10.13 3.30
CA ILE A 247 -3.61 -10.33 2.45
C ILE A 247 -4.43 -9.04 2.45
N GLU A 248 -4.66 -8.49 1.26
CA GLU A 248 -5.59 -7.40 1.04
C GLU A 248 -6.80 -7.90 0.23
N VAL A 249 -8.00 -7.69 0.76
CA VAL A 249 -9.24 -8.16 0.14
C VAL A 249 -10.13 -6.98 -0.27
N GLU A 250 -10.43 -6.91 -1.55
CA GLU A 250 -11.30 -5.89 -2.16
C GLU A 250 -12.30 -6.51 -3.14
N ASP A 251 -12.79 -7.72 -2.89
CA ASP A 251 -13.75 -8.40 -3.77
C ASP A 251 -15.19 -8.05 -3.37
N ARG A 252 -15.90 -7.37 -4.27
CA ARG A 252 -17.30 -6.94 -4.05
C ARG A 252 -18.24 -8.10 -3.74
N ALA A 253 -17.95 -9.31 -4.22
CA ALA A 253 -18.75 -10.50 -3.91
C ALA A 253 -18.73 -10.88 -2.42
N PHE A 254 -17.74 -10.39 -1.69
CA PHE A 254 -17.54 -10.67 -0.27
C PHE A 254 -17.80 -9.47 0.65
N GLU A 255 -18.39 -8.40 0.13
CA GLU A 255 -18.81 -7.24 0.92
C GLU A 255 -20.24 -7.38 1.46
N GLY A 256 -20.66 -6.39 2.25
CA GLY A 256 -22.05 -6.24 2.72
C GLY A 256 -22.34 -6.81 4.09
N SER A 257 -21.54 -7.73 4.64
CA SER A 257 -21.67 -8.18 6.02
C SER A 257 -20.31 -8.57 6.63
N ARG A 258 -20.22 -8.50 7.95
CA ARG A 258 -19.03 -8.96 8.68
C ARG A 258 -18.69 -10.43 8.39
N GLU A 259 -19.69 -11.28 8.27
CA GLU A 259 -19.50 -12.70 7.98
C GLU A 259 -18.84 -12.89 6.60
N ARG A 260 -19.34 -12.21 5.56
CA ARG A 260 -18.76 -12.25 4.21
C ARG A 260 -17.31 -11.77 4.21
N ILE A 261 -17.00 -10.69 4.94
CA ILE A 261 -15.63 -10.20 5.08
C ILE A 261 -14.72 -11.24 5.77
N LEU A 262 -15.20 -11.89 6.84
CA LEU A 262 -14.45 -12.95 7.49
C LEU A 262 -14.24 -14.17 6.58
N ASP A 263 -15.22 -14.51 5.76
CA ASP A 263 -15.11 -15.60 4.78
C ASP A 263 -14.09 -15.26 3.69
N SER A 264 -14.03 -14.01 3.24
CA SER A 264 -13.01 -13.56 2.28
C SER A 264 -11.59 -13.77 2.83
N LEU A 265 -11.35 -13.39 4.08
CA LEU A 265 -10.06 -13.58 4.75
C LEU A 265 -9.72 -15.08 4.92
N ARG A 266 -10.69 -15.89 5.33
CA ARG A 266 -10.51 -17.35 5.49
C ARG A 266 -10.19 -18.04 4.16
N LEU A 267 -10.88 -17.68 3.09
CA LEU A 267 -10.67 -18.25 1.76
C LEU A 267 -9.29 -17.84 1.22
N SER A 268 -8.95 -16.56 1.31
CA SER A 268 -7.65 -16.04 0.88
C SER A 268 -6.50 -16.70 1.64
N LYS A 269 -6.61 -16.78 2.97
CA LYS A 269 -5.64 -17.48 3.81
C LYS A 269 -5.46 -18.93 3.39
N ARG A 270 -6.56 -19.71 3.29
CA ARG A 270 -6.52 -21.13 2.90
C ARG A 270 -5.86 -21.33 1.53
N TYR A 271 -6.12 -20.44 0.57
CA TYR A 271 -5.51 -20.52 -0.74
C TYR A 271 -4.02 -20.21 -0.68
N LEU A 272 -3.61 -19.20 0.08
CA LEU A 272 -2.23 -18.74 0.15
C LEU A 272 -1.35 -19.53 1.11
N GLU A 273 -1.90 -20.33 2.03
CA GLU A 273 -1.11 -21.17 2.96
C GLU A 273 -0.14 -22.13 2.25
N GLN A 274 -0.43 -22.52 1.03
CA GLN A 274 0.49 -23.33 0.21
C GLN A 274 1.71 -22.53 -0.32
N TYR A 275 1.70 -21.22 -0.20
CA TYR A 275 2.73 -20.29 -0.67
C TYR A 275 3.37 -19.48 0.46
N VAL A 276 3.35 -19.97 1.68
CA VAL A 276 4.05 -19.33 2.81
C VAL A 276 5.56 -19.51 2.63
N ILE A 277 6.30 -18.40 2.75
CA ILE A 277 7.77 -18.34 2.64
C ILE A 277 8.38 -17.93 3.98
#